data_9faf53e4ee960e6ee225516a27fcfa12
#
_entry.id   9faf53e4ee960e6ee225516a27fcfa12
#
_cell.length_a   1.000
_cell.length_b   1.000
_cell.length_c   1.000
_cell.angle_alpha   90.00
_cell.angle_beta   90.00
_cell.angle_gamma   90.00
#
_symmetry.space_group_name_H-M   'P 1'
#
loop_
_entity.id
_entity.type
_entity.pdbx_description
1 polymer ?
#
loop_
_entity_poly.entity_id
_entity_poly.type
_entity_poly.pdbx_seq_one_letter_code
_entity_poly.pdbx_strand_id
1 'polypeptide(L)'
;MLHLAHQTRSAGERAQSLSSFMSHPASYSLHRDPLPDHEQKQAALSYLHEAWAEARHDGVDGDCLAQASLFTALAELVSTYGEDAVAKFVEGVPARVRNGEFSLALAKQ
;
A
#
# COMPACT_ATOMS: atom_id res chain seq x y z
N MET A 1 18.86 -3.35 13.98
CA MET A 1 18.79 -2.90 14.16
C MET A 1 18.78 -2.62 13.81
N LEU A 2 18.42 -2.56 13.53
CA LEU A 2 18.27 -1.98 13.38
C LEU A 2 17.95 -1.98 13.42
N HIS A 3 17.74 -1.95 13.58
CA HIS A 3 17.45 -1.55 13.81
C HIS A 3 17.17 -1.41 14.31
N LEU A 4 17.25 -1.58 14.76
CA LEU A 4 16.85 -1.13 15.42
C LEU A 4 17.05 -0.29 15.77
N ALA A 5 17.61 -0.28 15.89
CA ALA A 5 17.81 0.79 16.28
C ALA A 5 17.17 1.79 15.55
N HIS A 6 17.22 1.86 14.66
CA HIS A 6 16.61 2.73 14.06
C HIS A 6 15.29 2.47 14.18
N GLN A 7 15.00 1.47 14.68
CA GLN A 7 13.85 1.14 14.85
C GLN A 7 13.26 1.71 16.00
N THR A 8 13.96 1.99 16.89
CA THR A 8 13.42 2.50 17.99
C THR A 8 12.91 3.79 17.77
N ARG A 9 13.64 4.61 17.25
CA ARG A 9 13.16 5.82 17.06
C ARG A 9 11.95 5.61 16.46
N SER A 10 11.94 4.59 15.97
CA SER A 10 11.07 4.37 15.27
C SER A 10 9.72 4.12 15.64
N ALA A 11 9.43 3.53 16.68
CA ALA A 11 8.06 3.27 16.96
C ALA A 11 7.30 4.55 17.14
N GLY A 12 7.78 5.43 17.93
CA GLY A 12 7.12 6.68 18.16
C GLY A 12 7.08 7.56 16.95
N GLU A 13 8.17 7.63 16.27
CA GLU A 13 8.20 8.47 15.13
C GLU A 13 7.37 7.95 14.00
N ARG A 14 7.33 6.66 13.88
CA ARG A 14 6.54 6.08 12.86
C ARG A 14 5.08 6.31 13.14
N ALA A 15 4.66 6.17 14.38
CA ALA A 15 3.31 6.40 14.76
C ALA A 15 2.96 7.85 14.53
N GLN A 16 3.88 8.72 14.84
CA GLN A 16 3.66 10.10 14.64
C GLN A 16 3.55 10.44 13.18
N SER A 17 4.35 9.83 12.39
CA SER A 17 4.36 10.03 10.98
C SER A 17 3.05 9.61 10.36
N LEU A 18 2.56 8.45 10.77
CA LEU A 18 1.30 7.98 10.28
C LEU A 18 0.18 8.86 10.74
N SER A 19 0.25 9.26 11.97
CA SER A 19 -0.75 10.12 12.53
C SER A 19 -0.81 11.42 11.78
N SER A 20 0.33 11.98 11.50
CA SER A 20 0.44 13.19 10.75
C SER A 20 -0.13 13.00 9.38
N PHE A 21 0.22 11.93 8.75
CA PHE A 21 -0.25 11.64 7.43
C PHE A 21 -1.77 11.50 7.43
N MET A 22 -2.31 10.85 8.41
CA MET A 22 -3.73 10.67 8.48
C MET A 22 -4.48 11.90 8.93
N SER A 23 -3.86 12.71 9.74
CA SER A 23 -4.48 13.93 10.20
C SER A 23 -4.37 15.01 9.19
N HIS A 24 -3.23 15.09 8.57
CA HIS A 24 -2.98 16.13 7.63
C HIS A 24 -3.88 16.12 6.43
N PRO A 25 -4.38 15.00 6.02
CA PRO A 25 -5.28 15.03 4.91
C PRO A 25 -6.44 15.96 5.16
N ALA A 26 -6.86 16.05 6.39
CA ALA A 26 -7.95 16.94 6.71
C ALA A 26 -7.53 18.36 6.47
N SER A 27 -6.32 18.69 6.87
CA SER A 27 -5.80 20.02 6.68
C SER A 27 -5.64 20.30 5.22
N TYR A 28 -5.13 19.35 4.52
CA TYR A 28 -4.92 19.56 3.11
C TYR A 28 -6.22 19.74 2.39
N SER A 29 -7.20 19.01 2.79
CA SER A 29 -8.46 19.12 2.13
C SER A 29 -9.06 20.47 2.30
N LEU A 30 -8.70 21.17 3.30
CA LEU A 30 -9.21 22.51 3.48
C LEU A 30 -8.65 23.44 2.42
N HIS A 31 -7.51 23.09 1.85
CA HIS A 31 -6.83 23.99 0.96
C HIS A 31 -6.84 23.54 -0.49
N ARG A 32 -7.33 22.38 -0.77
CA ARG A 32 -7.37 21.94 -2.14
C ARG A 32 -8.41 20.87 -2.30
N ASP A 33 -8.92 20.77 -3.48
CA ASP A 33 -9.93 19.79 -3.78
C ASP A 33 -9.32 18.41 -3.83
N PRO A 34 -10.08 17.38 -3.50
CA PRO A 34 -9.58 16.03 -3.64
C PRO A 34 -9.30 15.75 -5.11
N LEU A 35 -8.35 14.90 -5.37
CA LEU A 35 -8.07 14.49 -6.73
C LEU A 35 -9.19 13.61 -7.24
N PRO A 36 -9.47 13.66 -8.53
CA PRO A 36 -10.42 12.73 -9.11
C PRO A 36 -9.93 11.30 -8.90
N ASP A 37 -10.88 10.36 -8.87
CA ASP A 37 -10.57 8.97 -8.61
C ASP A 37 -9.42 8.42 -9.42
N HIS A 38 -9.44 8.62 -10.71
CA HIS A 38 -8.40 8.01 -11.53
C HIS A 38 -7.03 8.63 -11.25
N GLU A 39 -7.01 9.91 -10.88
CA GLU A 39 -5.76 10.56 -10.55
C GLU A 39 -5.25 10.07 -9.20
N GLN A 40 -6.16 9.81 -8.28
CA GLN A 40 -5.75 9.26 -7.00
C GLN A 40 -5.14 7.88 -7.17
N LYS A 41 -5.73 7.07 -8.05
CA LYS A 41 -5.20 5.74 -8.29
C LYS A 41 -3.83 5.79 -8.93
N GLN A 42 -3.66 6.72 -9.86
CA GLN A 42 -2.36 6.87 -10.51
C GLN A 42 -1.32 7.38 -9.53
N ALA A 43 -1.70 8.32 -8.68
CA ALA A 43 -0.77 8.83 -7.68
C ALA A 43 -0.38 7.72 -6.71
N ALA A 44 -1.36 6.92 -6.29
CA ALA A 44 -1.09 5.83 -5.38
C ALA A 44 -0.13 4.83 -6.01
N LEU A 45 -0.33 4.51 -7.28
CA LEU A 45 0.57 3.60 -7.98
C LEU A 45 1.98 4.17 -8.05
N SER A 46 2.09 5.46 -8.30
CA SER A 46 3.41 6.09 -8.34
C SER A 46 4.13 5.97 -7.01
N TYR A 47 3.42 6.25 -5.93
CA TYR A 47 4.03 6.14 -4.61
C TYR A 47 4.46 4.71 -4.33
N LEU A 48 3.60 3.76 -4.69
CA LEU A 48 3.93 2.36 -4.44
C LEU A 48 5.13 1.92 -5.26
N HIS A 49 5.19 2.35 -6.52
CA HIS A 49 6.31 1.99 -7.37
C HIS A 49 7.62 2.58 -6.86
N GLU A 50 7.56 3.81 -6.38
CA GLU A 50 8.74 4.45 -5.84
C GLU A 50 9.24 3.76 -4.58
N ALA A 51 8.29 3.46 -3.68
CA ALA A 51 8.67 2.78 -2.45
C ALA A 51 9.20 1.39 -2.74
N TRP A 52 8.58 0.72 -3.71
CA TRP A 52 9.01 -0.62 -4.10
C TRP A 52 10.44 -0.58 -4.63
N ALA A 53 10.69 0.36 -5.54
CA ALA A 53 12.01 0.48 -6.12
C ALA A 53 13.06 0.77 -5.06
N GLU A 54 12.73 1.64 -4.13
CA GLU A 54 13.66 1.98 -3.08
C GLU A 54 13.92 0.79 -2.17
N ALA A 55 12.88 0.07 -1.82
CA ALA A 55 13.05 -1.11 -0.98
C ALA A 55 13.90 -2.15 -1.66
N ARG A 56 13.66 -2.36 -2.96
CA ARG A 56 14.48 -3.32 -3.71
C ARG A 56 15.93 -2.87 -3.75
N HIS A 57 16.15 -1.58 -3.93
CA HIS A 57 17.50 -1.03 -3.94
C HIS A 57 18.17 -1.28 -2.60
N ASP A 58 17.42 -1.25 -1.52
CA ASP A 58 17.96 -1.46 -0.19
C ASP A 58 18.08 -2.95 0.16
N GLY A 59 17.79 -3.81 -0.78
CA GLY A 59 18.01 -5.23 -0.57
C GLY A 59 16.81 -6.02 -0.08
N VAL A 60 15.64 -5.41 -0.06
CA VAL A 60 14.46 -6.13 0.38
C VAL A 60 13.98 -7.04 -0.75
N ASP A 61 13.71 -8.27 -0.40
CA ASP A 61 13.29 -9.26 -1.39
C ASP A 61 11.91 -8.92 -1.95
N GLY A 62 11.76 -9.08 -3.25
CA GLY A 62 10.49 -8.77 -3.91
C GLY A 62 9.32 -9.58 -3.39
N ASP A 63 9.57 -10.83 -3.04
CA ASP A 63 8.54 -11.69 -2.51
C ASP A 63 8.08 -11.20 -1.14
N CYS A 64 9.02 -10.78 -0.32
CA CYS A 64 8.68 -10.22 0.99
C CYS A 64 7.89 -8.94 0.84
N LEU A 65 8.29 -8.12 -0.12
CA LEU A 65 7.58 -6.88 -0.38
C LEU A 65 6.15 -7.18 -0.83
N ALA A 66 6.01 -8.16 -1.69
CA ALA A 66 4.69 -8.50 -2.22
C ALA A 66 3.77 -8.97 -1.11
N GLN A 67 4.27 -9.85 -0.26
CA GLN A 67 3.44 -10.36 0.82
C GLN A 67 3.10 -9.28 1.83
N ALA A 68 4.07 -8.49 2.19
CA ALA A 68 3.83 -7.39 3.13
C ALA A 68 2.82 -6.41 2.56
N SER A 69 2.92 -6.13 1.27
CA SER A 69 2.00 -5.21 0.62
C SER A 69 0.58 -5.75 0.62
N LEU A 70 0.45 -7.03 0.31
CA LEU A 70 -0.86 -7.65 0.28
C LEU A 70 -1.52 -7.61 1.65
N PHE A 71 -0.79 -8.02 2.68
CA PHE A 71 -1.39 -8.05 4.01
C PHE A 71 -1.67 -6.66 4.54
N THR A 72 -0.81 -5.71 4.23
CA THR A 72 -1.04 -4.34 4.64
C THR A 72 -2.29 -3.79 3.96
N ALA A 73 -2.44 -4.08 2.68
CA ALA A 73 -3.59 -3.62 1.95
C ALA A 73 -4.87 -4.22 2.52
N LEU A 74 -4.84 -5.52 2.81
CA LEU A 74 -6.02 -6.15 3.36
C LEU A 74 -6.38 -5.58 4.73
N ALA A 75 -5.37 -5.34 5.54
CA ALA A 75 -5.62 -4.77 6.87
C ALA A 75 -6.27 -3.39 6.75
N GLU A 76 -5.79 -2.62 5.82
CA GLU A 76 -6.35 -1.28 5.62
C GLU A 76 -7.79 -1.36 5.15
N LEU A 77 -8.07 -2.26 4.23
CA LEU A 77 -9.42 -2.41 3.72
C LEU A 77 -10.37 -2.92 4.81
N VAL A 78 -9.90 -3.86 5.62
CA VAL A 78 -10.73 -4.36 6.71
C VAL A 78 -11.02 -3.25 7.71
N SER A 79 -10.04 -2.44 7.98
CA SER A 79 -10.23 -1.32 8.89
C SER A 79 -11.30 -0.36 8.39
N THR A 80 -11.40 -0.21 7.09
CA THR A 80 -12.35 0.72 6.50
C THR A 80 -13.72 0.10 6.27
N TYR A 81 -13.76 -1.13 5.78
CA TYR A 81 -14.99 -1.73 5.32
C TYR A 81 -15.47 -2.94 6.13
N GLY A 82 -14.62 -3.46 6.98
CA GLY A 82 -14.96 -4.63 7.78
C GLY A 82 -14.64 -5.93 7.07
N GLU A 83 -14.62 -6.99 7.84
CA GLU A 83 -14.18 -8.29 7.35
C GLU A 83 -15.05 -8.86 6.26
N ASP A 84 -16.36 -8.76 6.42
CA ASP A 84 -17.27 -9.38 5.46
C ASP A 84 -17.14 -8.73 4.09
N ALA A 85 -17.10 -7.42 4.06
CA ALA A 85 -17.00 -6.71 2.78
C ALA A 85 -15.70 -7.02 2.08
N VAL A 86 -14.61 -7.08 2.85
CA VAL A 86 -13.32 -7.36 2.25
C VAL A 86 -13.26 -8.80 1.78
N ALA A 87 -13.81 -9.73 2.56
CA ALA A 87 -13.84 -11.12 2.16
C ALA A 87 -14.58 -11.27 0.83
N LYS A 88 -15.69 -10.57 0.68
CA LYS A 88 -16.43 -10.61 -0.56
C LYS A 88 -15.64 -10.01 -1.70
N PHE A 89 -15.00 -8.91 -1.43
CA PHE A 89 -14.20 -8.24 -2.44
C PHE A 89 -13.11 -9.16 -2.96
N VAL A 90 -12.41 -9.86 -2.07
CA VAL A 90 -11.31 -10.69 -2.50
C VAL A 90 -11.73 -12.05 -3.02
N GLU A 91 -13.00 -12.41 -2.88
CA GLU A 91 -13.46 -13.71 -3.39
C GLU A 91 -13.21 -13.88 -4.88
N GLY A 92 -13.24 -12.80 -5.61
CA GLY A 92 -13.04 -12.88 -7.05
C GLY A 92 -11.58 -12.91 -7.46
N VAL A 93 -10.68 -12.68 -6.51
CA VAL A 93 -9.27 -12.57 -6.85
C VAL A 93 -8.67 -13.86 -7.39
N PRO A 94 -8.98 -15.04 -6.83
CA PRO A 94 -8.37 -16.26 -7.36
C PRO A 94 -8.68 -16.47 -8.85
N ALA A 95 -9.90 -16.18 -9.27
CA ALA A 95 -10.24 -16.33 -10.69
C ALA A 95 -9.46 -15.34 -11.53
N ARG A 96 -9.30 -14.12 -11.05
CA ARG A 96 -8.57 -13.12 -11.79
C ARG A 96 -7.10 -13.49 -11.91
N VAL A 97 -6.55 -14.08 -10.85
CA VAL A 97 -5.18 -14.55 -10.89
C VAL A 97 -5.02 -15.64 -11.95
N ARG A 98 -5.95 -16.59 -11.94
CA ARG A 98 -5.88 -17.70 -12.89
C ARG A 98 -6.11 -17.24 -14.32
N ASN A 99 -6.92 -16.22 -14.49
CA ASN A 99 -7.19 -15.69 -15.82
C ASN A 99 -6.07 -14.82 -16.36
N GLY A 100 -5.03 -14.63 -15.59
CA GLY A 100 -3.86 -13.91 -16.08
C GLY A 100 -3.96 -12.40 -15.99
N GLU A 101 -4.92 -11.88 -15.24
CA GLU A 101 -5.05 -10.44 -15.14
C GLU A 101 -3.82 -9.78 -14.54
N PHE A 102 -3.10 -10.51 -13.70
CA PHE A 102 -1.92 -9.95 -13.07
C PHE A 102 -0.62 -10.41 -13.71
N SER A 103 -0.72 -11.01 -14.88
CA SER A 103 0.45 -11.56 -15.56
C SER A 103 0.92 -10.67 -16.69
N LEU A 104 0.86 -9.38 -16.45
CA LEU A 104 1.18 -8.44 -17.51
C LEU A 104 2.59 -8.58 -18.04
N ALA A 105 3.51 -8.78 -17.14
CA ALA A 105 4.89 -8.91 -17.56
C ALA A 105 5.08 -10.16 -18.40
N LEU A 106 4.43 -11.23 -18.00
CA LEU A 106 4.54 -12.46 -18.75
C LEU A 106 3.84 -12.36 -20.09
N ALA A 107 2.73 -11.70 -20.10
CA ALA A 107 1.98 -11.56 -21.32
C ALA A 107 2.76 -10.84 -22.39
N LYS A 108 3.69 -10.03 -21.99
CA LYS A 108 4.47 -9.30 -22.95
C LYS A 108 5.61 -10.08 -23.51
N GLN A 109 5.88 -11.20 -22.93
CA GLN A 109 6.93 -12.03 -23.41
C GLN A 109 6.41 -13.08 -24.35
#